data_2f005138bd531ab3b3498d900df33bfa
#
_entry.id   2f005138bd531ab3b3498d900df33bfa
#
_cell.length_a   1.000
_cell.length_b   1.000
_cell.length_c   1.000
_cell.angle_alpha   90.00
_cell.angle_beta   90.00
_cell.angle_gamma   90.00
#
_symmetry.space_group_name_H-M   'P 1'
#
loop_
_entity.id
_entity.type
_entity.pdbx_description
1 polymer ?
#
loop_
_entity_poly.entity_id
_entity_poly.type
_entity_poly.pdbx_seq_one_letter_code
_entity_poly.pdbx_strand_id
1 'polypeptide(L)'
;MKAALAGKSSTVASAQADWNARIRAVSPASVDAPFVSNHDMARARGMLRSKVPNEKAAALLYLLMPGVPTVYYGEELGMSGSGSDENKRLPMVWSSDAATQCKAPAAADQAQRLTDGVAEQDSDPDSLLNWYRQLIALRNLAPELTRGEMTALDGGNDAICAYTVTDAGSTVAIISNVSQKDTLTVSLDVLRGAELLGGIGGAAFADGTANLPPLSGMIVRLP
;
A
#
# COMPACT_ATOMS: atom_id res chain seq x y z
N MET A 1 6.81 -3.61 -6.93
CA MET A 1 6.39 -2.21 -7.08
C MET A 1 6.60 -1.62 -8.49
N LYS A 2 7.83 -1.64 -9.07
CA LYS A 2 8.05 -1.13 -10.46
C LYS A 2 7.14 -1.80 -11.51
N ALA A 3 6.88 -3.10 -11.40
CA ALA A 3 5.97 -3.82 -12.29
C ALA A 3 4.52 -3.32 -12.16
N ALA A 4 4.04 -3.06 -10.94
CA ALA A 4 2.71 -2.51 -10.70
C ALA A 4 2.55 -1.11 -11.33
N LEU A 5 3.57 -0.25 -11.19
CA LEU A 5 3.57 1.07 -11.83
C LEU A 5 3.62 1.02 -13.36
N ALA A 6 4.04 -0.11 -13.93
CA ALA A 6 4.01 -0.39 -15.36
C ALA A 6 2.69 -1.05 -15.82
N GLY A 7 1.67 -1.12 -14.95
CA GLY A 7 0.38 -1.75 -15.25
C GLY A 7 0.39 -3.27 -15.15
N LYS A 8 1.31 -3.85 -14.38
CA LYS A 8 1.44 -5.31 -14.16
C LYS A 8 1.29 -5.67 -12.69
N SER A 9 0.24 -5.17 -12.03
CA SER A 9 0.02 -5.41 -10.60
C SER A 9 -0.42 -6.85 -10.30
N SER A 10 -0.99 -7.55 -11.26
CA SER A 10 -1.28 -9.00 -11.17
C SER A 10 -0.03 -9.81 -10.85
N THR A 11 1.13 -9.43 -11.40
CA THR A 11 2.42 -10.09 -11.12
C THR A 11 2.91 -9.83 -9.67
N VAL A 12 2.42 -8.78 -9.01
CA VAL A 12 2.76 -8.48 -7.61
C VAL A 12 2.09 -9.50 -6.69
N ALA A 13 0.82 -9.85 -6.95
CA ALA A 13 0.10 -10.85 -6.18
C ALA A 13 0.80 -12.22 -6.24
N SER A 14 1.14 -12.69 -7.46
CA SER A 14 1.85 -13.96 -7.65
C SER A 14 3.22 -13.98 -6.99
N ALA A 15 4.03 -12.94 -7.21
CA ALA A 15 5.37 -12.85 -6.62
C ALA A 15 5.33 -12.80 -5.09
N GLN A 16 4.34 -12.12 -4.51
CA GLN A 16 4.19 -12.04 -3.06
C GLN A 16 3.67 -13.36 -2.48
N ALA A 17 2.76 -14.05 -3.17
CA ALA A 17 2.30 -15.38 -2.76
C ALA A 17 3.46 -16.39 -2.77
N ASP A 18 4.28 -16.41 -3.82
CA ASP A 18 5.48 -17.24 -3.88
C ASP A 18 6.46 -16.92 -2.76
N TRP A 19 6.65 -15.65 -2.45
CA TRP A 19 7.52 -15.23 -1.35
C TRP A 19 6.95 -15.66 0.01
N ASN A 20 5.67 -15.44 0.25
CA ASN A 20 4.97 -15.88 1.47
C ASN A 20 5.12 -17.40 1.67
N ALA A 21 4.91 -18.19 0.61
CA ALA A 21 5.09 -19.63 0.65
C ALA A 21 6.55 -20.04 1.00
N ARG A 22 7.55 -19.36 0.42
CA ARG A 22 8.98 -19.64 0.69
C ARG A 22 9.38 -19.37 2.12
N ILE A 23 9.01 -18.22 2.69
CA ILE A 23 9.37 -17.90 4.08
C ILE A 23 8.67 -18.85 5.06
N ARG A 24 7.43 -19.23 4.79
CA ARG A 24 6.67 -20.19 5.60
C ARG A 24 7.23 -21.62 5.51
N ALA A 25 7.78 -22.00 4.36
CA ALA A 25 8.46 -23.29 4.20
C ALA A 25 9.73 -23.41 5.05
N VAL A 26 10.40 -22.27 5.32
CA VAL A 26 11.57 -22.24 6.26
C VAL A 26 11.10 -22.29 7.72
N SER A 27 10.07 -21.53 8.05
CA SER A 27 9.45 -21.55 9.38
C SER A 27 7.97 -21.15 9.26
N PRO A 28 7.03 -22.02 9.64
CA PRO A 28 5.59 -21.71 9.59
C PRO A 28 5.20 -20.50 10.46
N ALA A 29 5.99 -20.16 11.48
CA ALA A 29 5.78 -19.00 12.34
C ALA A 29 6.36 -17.70 11.78
N SER A 30 7.08 -17.75 10.67
CA SER A 30 7.66 -16.55 10.04
C SER A 30 6.58 -15.60 9.55
N VAL A 31 6.85 -14.31 9.71
CA VAL A 31 5.99 -13.21 9.28
C VAL A 31 6.82 -12.29 8.40
N ASP A 32 6.31 -11.93 7.23
CA ASP A 32 6.94 -10.97 6.34
C ASP A 32 6.82 -9.54 6.89
N ALA A 33 7.71 -8.66 6.48
CA ALA A 33 7.70 -7.24 6.82
C ALA A 33 7.79 -6.39 5.52
N PRO A 34 6.71 -6.32 4.74
CA PRO A 34 6.74 -5.57 3.49
C PRO A 34 6.96 -4.07 3.73
N PHE A 35 7.80 -3.46 2.91
CA PHE A 35 8.08 -2.02 2.92
C PHE A 35 8.42 -1.52 1.52
N VAL A 36 8.36 -0.22 1.31
CA VAL A 36 8.75 0.43 0.04
C VAL A 36 10.09 1.12 0.16
N SER A 37 10.37 1.76 1.29
CA SER A 37 11.64 2.43 1.55
C SER A 37 12.06 2.31 3.02
N ASN A 38 13.34 2.57 3.29
CA ASN A 38 13.91 2.62 4.63
C ASN A 38 15.07 3.63 4.67
N HIS A 39 15.78 3.70 5.80
CA HIS A 39 16.87 4.64 6.03
C HIS A 39 18.15 4.38 5.20
N ASP A 40 18.27 3.21 4.57
CA ASP A 40 19.43 2.82 3.74
C ASP A 40 19.14 2.96 2.23
N MET A 41 17.87 3.14 1.86
CA MET A 41 17.42 3.26 0.48
C MET A 41 16.98 4.68 0.15
N ALA A 42 16.98 5.03 -1.14
CA ALA A 42 16.26 6.24 -1.59
C ALA A 42 14.79 6.18 -1.15
N ARG A 43 14.27 7.32 -0.71
CA ARG A 43 12.87 7.42 -0.29
C ARG A 43 11.89 7.06 -1.42
N ALA A 44 10.75 6.51 -1.05
CA ALA A 44 9.72 6.02 -1.97
C ALA A 44 9.36 7.04 -3.06
N ARG A 45 9.22 8.32 -2.72
CA ARG A 45 8.86 9.38 -3.66
C ARG A 45 9.72 9.40 -4.91
N GLY A 46 11.05 9.35 -4.75
CA GLY A 46 11.98 9.34 -5.89
C GLY A 46 11.84 8.09 -6.74
N MET A 47 11.74 6.93 -6.11
CA MET A 47 11.56 5.64 -6.79
C MET A 47 10.22 5.54 -7.54
N LEU A 48 9.20 6.24 -7.06
CA LEU A 48 7.84 6.29 -7.60
C LEU A 48 7.62 7.48 -8.56
N ARG A 49 8.72 8.05 -9.08
CA ARG A 49 8.70 9.14 -10.06
C ARG A 49 8.07 10.44 -9.55
N SER A 50 8.09 10.66 -8.24
CA SER A 50 7.57 11.86 -7.57
C SER A 50 6.11 12.22 -7.95
N LYS A 51 5.26 11.20 -8.08
CA LYS A 51 3.84 11.35 -8.41
C LYS A 51 2.97 10.76 -7.31
N VAL A 52 2.14 11.59 -6.68
CA VAL A 52 1.20 11.17 -5.62
C VAL A 52 0.33 9.97 -6.03
N PRO A 53 -0.22 9.87 -7.25
CA PRO A 53 -0.96 8.68 -7.65
C PRO A 53 -0.12 7.39 -7.62
N ASN A 54 1.17 7.46 -7.94
CA ASN A 54 2.07 6.30 -7.82
C ASN A 54 2.34 5.93 -6.35
N GLU A 55 2.44 6.92 -5.47
CA GLU A 55 2.61 6.72 -4.04
C GLU A 55 1.34 6.09 -3.43
N LYS A 56 0.16 6.59 -3.81
CA LYS A 56 -1.14 6.00 -3.43
C LYS A 56 -1.26 4.54 -3.91
N ALA A 57 -0.90 4.25 -5.16
CA ALA A 57 -0.89 2.88 -5.68
C ALA A 57 0.08 1.97 -4.94
N ALA A 58 1.27 2.46 -4.61
CA ALA A 58 2.26 1.71 -3.85
C ALA A 58 1.76 1.39 -2.44
N ALA A 59 1.22 2.38 -1.73
CA ALA A 59 0.63 2.22 -0.41
C ALA A 59 -0.53 1.22 -0.42
N LEU A 60 -1.44 1.31 -1.40
CA LEU A 60 -2.56 0.39 -1.59
C LEU A 60 -2.08 -1.07 -1.69
N LEU A 61 -0.98 -1.31 -2.41
CA LEU A 61 -0.46 -2.66 -2.57
C LEU A 61 0.22 -3.16 -1.30
N TYR A 62 1.23 -2.45 -0.77
CA TYR A 62 2.07 -3.04 0.27
C TYR A 62 1.42 -3.02 1.67
N LEU A 63 0.59 -2.02 1.99
CA LEU A 63 -0.08 -1.97 3.29
C LEU A 63 -1.15 -3.06 3.44
N LEU A 64 -1.71 -3.55 2.35
CA LEU A 64 -2.68 -4.65 2.39
C LEU A 64 -2.03 -6.04 2.24
N MET A 65 -0.72 -6.14 1.97
CA MET A 65 -0.02 -7.43 1.91
C MET A 65 0.00 -8.14 3.27
N PRO A 66 0.02 -9.50 3.27
CA PRO A 66 0.24 -10.26 4.49
C PRO A 66 1.58 -9.92 5.14
N GLY A 67 1.59 -9.90 6.47
CA GLY A 67 2.77 -9.62 7.26
C GLY A 67 2.63 -8.40 8.18
N VAL A 68 3.74 -7.75 8.52
CA VAL A 68 3.81 -6.53 9.32
C VAL A 68 4.39 -5.41 8.46
N PRO A 69 3.55 -4.68 7.69
CA PRO A 69 4.04 -3.60 6.84
C PRO A 69 4.74 -2.53 7.66
N THR A 70 5.89 -2.08 7.17
CA THR A 70 6.68 -1.04 7.84
C THR A 70 6.65 0.24 7.00
N VAL A 71 6.17 1.32 7.60
CA VAL A 71 6.16 2.66 7.00
C VAL A 71 7.43 3.40 7.45
N TYR A 72 8.26 3.83 6.51
CA TYR A 72 9.37 4.71 6.83
C TYR A 72 8.84 6.14 6.96
N TYR A 73 9.12 6.80 8.11
CA TYR A 73 8.55 8.11 8.44
C TYR A 73 8.65 9.12 7.28
N GLY A 74 7.58 9.86 7.06
CA GLY A 74 7.47 10.85 5.98
C GLY A 74 7.17 10.24 4.60
N GLU A 75 7.11 8.91 4.47
CA GLU A 75 6.63 8.25 3.25
C GLU A 75 5.15 8.59 3.01
N GLU A 76 4.37 8.62 4.09
CA GLU A 76 2.96 9.02 4.12
C GLU A 76 2.72 10.50 3.76
N LEU A 77 3.77 11.31 3.77
CA LEU A 77 3.70 12.70 3.31
C LEU A 77 4.25 12.90 1.90
N GLY A 78 4.94 11.89 1.36
CA GLY A 78 5.67 12.01 0.11
C GLY A 78 7.02 12.73 0.24
N MET A 79 7.70 12.60 1.37
CA MET A 79 9.05 13.14 1.56
C MET A 79 10.06 12.50 0.60
N SER A 80 10.98 13.30 0.09
CA SER A 80 12.06 12.88 -0.83
C SER A 80 13.40 12.81 -0.11
N GLY A 81 14.35 12.12 -0.73
CA GLY A 81 15.73 12.00 -0.26
C GLY A 81 16.43 10.81 -0.93
N SER A 82 17.66 11.03 -1.42
CA SER A 82 18.45 10.03 -2.12
C SER A 82 19.95 10.36 -2.04
N GLY A 83 20.78 9.47 -2.51
CA GLY A 83 22.24 9.67 -2.46
C GLY A 83 22.79 9.33 -1.08
N SER A 84 23.41 10.31 -0.41
CA SER A 84 23.99 10.10 0.92
C SER A 84 22.92 9.72 1.97
N ASP A 85 23.36 9.12 3.05
CA ASP A 85 22.46 8.65 4.11
C ASP A 85 21.72 9.80 4.80
N GLU A 86 22.38 10.93 4.95
CA GLU A 86 21.82 12.12 5.57
C GLU A 86 20.61 12.64 4.80
N ASN A 87 20.64 12.57 3.48
CA ASN A 87 19.53 12.99 2.62
C ASN A 87 18.29 12.08 2.77
N LYS A 88 18.51 10.80 3.06
CA LYS A 88 17.41 9.85 3.31
C LYS A 88 16.78 10.06 4.69
N ARG A 89 17.49 10.73 5.60
CA ARG A 89 17.15 10.94 7.02
C ARG A 89 16.81 12.40 7.34
N LEU A 90 16.36 13.16 6.34
CA LEU A 90 15.88 14.53 6.55
C LEU A 90 14.74 14.57 7.55
N PRO A 91 14.62 15.64 8.36
CA PRO A 91 13.61 15.74 9.40
C PRO A 91 12.20 15.72 8.83
N MET A 92 11.26 15.25 9.65
CA MET A 92 9.83 15.24 9.33
C MET A 92 9.34 16.66 9.00
N VAL A 93 8.51 16.78 7.99
CA VAL A 93 7.85 18.04 7.63
C VAL A 93 6.53 18.15 8.38
N TRP A 94 6.52 18.93 9.47
CA TRP A 94 5.35 19.07 10.33
C TRP A 94 4.30 20.03 9.78
N SER A 95 4.75 21.11 9.14
CA SER A 95 3.88 22.07 8.45
C SER A 95 4.69 22.88 7.43
N SER A 96 4.01 23.75 6.67
CA SER A 96 4.65 24.73 5.79
C SER A 96 5.39 25.83 6.56
N ASP A 97 5.14 26.00 7.87
CA ASP A 97 5.84 26.96 8.72
C ASP A 97 7.27 26.46 9.03
N ALA A 98 8.27 27.21 8.57
CA ALA A 98 9.68 26.91 8.80
C ALA A 98 10.05 26.83 10.30
N ALA A 99 9.32 27.52 11.17
CA ALA A 99 9.56 27.49 12.61
C ALA A 99 9.26 26.13 13.25
N THR A 100 8.46 25.29 12.59
CA THR A 100 8.12 23.94 13.06
C THR A 100 9.16 22.90 12.64
N GLN A 101 10.11 23.25 11.78
CA GLN A 101 11.05 22.31 11.20
C GLN A 101 12.28 22.08 12.10
N CYS A 102 12.67 20.83 12.24
CA CYS A 102 13.95 20.46 12.82
C CYS A 102 15.09 20.74 11.82
N LYS A 103 16.30 20.94 12.33
CA LYS A 103 17.49 21.08 11.47
C LYS A 103 17.80 19.76 10.78
N ALA A 104 18.14 19.83 9.49
CA ALA A 104 18.66 18.70 8.75
C ALA A 104 20.03 18.24 9.32
N PRO A 105 20.44 16.98 9.12
CA PRO A 105 21.79 16.52 9.42
C PRO A 105 22.83 17.41 8.74
N ALA A 106 23.94 17.71 9.43
CA ALA A 106 24.94 18.67 8.97
C ALA A 106 25.57 18.31 7.61
N ALA A 107 25.66 17.02 7.28
CA ALA A 107 26.19 16.53 6.02
C ALA A 107 25.14 16.35 4.92
N ALA A 108 23.87 16.70 5.17
CA ALA A 108 22.85 16.66 4.14
C ALA A 108 23.08 17.75 3.08
N ASP A 109 23.11 17.37 1.82
CA ASP A 109 23.27 18.27 0.68
C ASP A 109 21.95 18.45 -0.12
N GLN A 110 20.86 17.82 0.33
CA GLN A 110 19.50 17.98 -0.20
C GLN A 110 18.58 18.62 0.84
N ALA A 111 17.62 19.40 0.36
CA ALA A 111 16.53 19.93 1.15
C ALA A 111 15.21 19.25 0.78
N GLN A 112 14.27 19.20 1.73
CA GLN A 112 12.91 18.80 1.41
C GLN A 112 12.27 19.80 0.44
N ARG A 113 11.59 19.24 -0.57
CA ARG A 113 10.81 20.01 -1.55
C ARG A 113 9.32 19.93 -1.28
N LEU A 114 8.94 19.26 -0.20
CA LEU A 114 7.54 19.13 0.20
C LEU A 114 7.08 20.47 0.78
N THR A 115 5.96 20.98 0.28
CA THR A 115 5.34 22.23 0.72
C THR A 115 4.26 21.99 1.77
N ASP A 116 3.64 20.80 1.75
CA ASP A 116 2.51 20.44 2.60
C ASP A 116 2.96 19.38 3.60
N GLY A 117 3.12 19.78 4.84
CA GLY A 117 3.49 18.90 5.94
C GLY A 117 2.30 18.17 6.56
N VAL A 118 2.51 17.67 7.77
CA VAL A 118 1.45 16.96 8.52
C VAL A 118 0.22 17.84 8.70
N ALA A 119 0.38 19.12 9.10
CA ALA A 119 -0.74 19.99 9.40
C ALA A 119 -1.65 20.25 8.19
N GLU A 120 -1.04 20.50 7.04
CA GLU A 120 -1.77 20.75 5.79
C GLU A 120 -2.45 19.49 5.29
N GLN A 121 -1.72 18.35 5.26
CA GLN A 121 -2.27 17.08 4.78
C GLN A 121 -3.30 16.48 5.74
N ASP A 122 -3.24 16.76 7.02
CA ASP A 122 -4.23 16.31 8.01
C ASP A 122 -5.63 16.87 7.70
N SER A 123 -5.71 18.10 7.25
CA SER A 123 -6.97 18.77 6.90
C SER A 123 -7.50 18.46 5.51
N ASP A 124 -6.70 17.84 4.63
CA ASP A 124 -7.09 17.47 3.28
C ASP A 124 -7.48 15.97 3.23
N PRO A 125 -8.77 15.62 3.07
CA PRO A 125 -9.21 14.22 3.02
C PRO A 125 -8.60 13.42 1.85
N ASP A 126 -8.18 14.09 0.78
CA ASP A 126 -7.60 13.49 -0.40
C ASP A 126 -6.06 13.42 -0.35
N SER A 127 -5.45 13.88 0.73
CA SER A 127 -4.00 13.87 0.93
C SER A 127 -3.41 12.46 0.92
N LEU A 128 -2.09 12.37 0.75
CA LEU A 128 -1.38 11.10 0.87
C LEU A 128 -1.41 10.60 2.33
N LEU A 129 -1.30 11.49 3.31
CA LEU A 129 -1.40 11.15 4.73
C LEU A 129 -2.73 10.47 5.06
N ASN A 130 -3.84 11.07 4.64
CA ASN A 130 -5.17 10.51 4.90
C ASN A 130 -5.41 9.22 4.10
N TRP A 131 -4.79 9.06 2.93
CA TRP A 131 -4.78 7.80 2.19
C TRP A 131 -4.11 6.68 2.98
N TYR A 132 -2.94 6.93 3.58
CA TYR A 132 -2.26 5.95 4.45
C TYR A 132 -3.11 5.60 5.67
N ARG A 133 -3.73 6.58 6.33
CA ARG A 133 -4.62 6.36 7.48
C ARG A 133 -5.80 5.47 7.13
N GLN A 134 -6.46 5.74 6.00
CA GLN A 134 -7.57 4.93 5.52
C GLN A 134 -7.15 3.49 5.20
N LEU A 135 -6.00 3.30 4.57
CA LEU A 135 -5.46 1.96 4.28
C LEU A 135 -5.11 1.18 5.55
N ILE A 136 -4.52 1.84 6.54
CA ILE A 136 -4.22 1.20 7.84
C ILE A 136 -5.52 0.83 8.56
N ALA A 137 -6.51 1.71 8.56
CA ALA A 137 -7.82 1.41 9.12
C ALA A 137 -8.51 0.23 8.41
N LEU A 138 -8.48 0.21 7.06
CA LEU A 138 -9.00 -0.88 6.25
C LEU A 138 -8.30 -2.21 6.56
N ARG A 139 -6.96 -2.20 6.62
CA ARG A 139 -6.17 -3.38 6.99
C ARG A 139 -6.58 -3.97 8.34
N ASN A 140 -6.85 -3.12 9.33
CA ASN A 140 -7.19 -3.55 10.68
C ASN A 140 -8.54 -4.28 10.78
N LEU A 141 -9.37 -4.24 9.73
CA LEU A 141 -10.60 -5.02 9.65
C LEU A 141 -10.34 -6.51 9.32
N ALA A 142 -9.13 -6.87 8.89
CA ALA A 142 -8.75 -8.20 8.45
C ALA A 142 -7.50 -8.72 9.20
N PRO A 143 -7.65 -9.27 10.41
CA PRO A 143 -6.54 -9.81 11.20
C PRO A 143 -5.80 -10.96 10.47
N GLU A 144 -6.44 -11.62 9.51
CA GLU A 144 -5.87 -12.65 8.64
C GLU A 144 -4.61 -12.14 7.92
N LEU A 145 -4.55 -10.84 7.61
CA LEU A 145 -3.40 -10.22 6.96
C LEU A 145 -2.12 -10.25 7.81
N THR A 146 -2.21 -10.53 9.11
CA THR A 146 -1.02 -10.54 9.97
C THR A 146 -0.16 -11.78 9.72
N ARG A 147 -0.78 -12.97 9.65
CA ARG A 147 -0.05 -14.26 9.61
C ARG A 147 -0.58 -15.22 8.57
N GLY A 148 -1.62 -14.85 7.82
CA GLY A 148 -2.30 -15.76 6.92
C GLY A 148 -1.46 -16.20 5.73
N GLU A 149 -1.85 -17.30 5.15
CA GLU A 149 -1.29 -17.85 3.92
C GLU A 149 -1.94 -17.16 2.72
N MET A 150 -1.10 -16.65 1.83
CA MET A 150 -1.53 -15.92 0.64
C MET A 150 -1.65 -16.81 -0.58
N THR A 151 -2.76 -16.69 -1.30
CA THR A 151 -2.97 -17.30 -2.62
C THR A 151 -3.36 -16.23 -3.62
N ALA A 152 -2.60 -16.12 -4.72
CA ALA A 152 -2.91 -15.17 -5.78
C ALA A 152 -4.18 -15.57 -6.55
N LEU A 153 -4.96 -14.57 -6.96
CA LEU A 153 -6.13 -14.71 -7.82
C LEU A 153 -5.87 -14.01 -9.16
N ASP A 154 -6.47 -14.54 -10.22
CA ASP A 154 -6.50 -13.89 -11.52
C ASP A 154 -7.66 -12.86 -11.54
N GLY A 155 -7.34 -11.60 -11.50
CA GLY A 155 -8.32 -10.51 -11.56
C GLY A 155 -8.77 -10.15 -12.98
N GLY A 156 -8.30 -10.86 -14.00
CA GLY A 156 -8.67 -10.66 -15.41
C GLY A 156 -8.12 -9.37 -16.05
N ASN A 157 -7.31 -8.61 -15.33
CA ASN A 157 -6.70 -7.36 -15.83
C ASN A 157 -5.36 -7.11 -15.16
N ASP A 158 -4.38 -6.65 -15.91
CA ASP A 158 -3.02 -6.39 -15.41
C ASP A 158 -2.96 -5.31 -14.31
N ALA A 159 -3.91 -4.39 -14.26
CA ALA A 159 -4.00 -3.37 -13.23
C ALA A 159 -4.69 -3.85 -11.94
N ILE A 160 -5.25 -5.05 -11.94
CA ILE A 160 -5.83 -5.67 -10.75
C ILE A 160 -4.78 -6.49 -10.00
N CYS A 161 -4.64 -6.22 -8.71
CA CYS A 161 -3.94 -7.07 -7.77
C CYS A 161 -4.97 -7.75 -6.89
N ALA A 162 -5.15 -9.05 -7.05
CA ALA A 162 -6.15 -9.82 -6.32
C ALA A 162 -5.52 -11.06 -5.69
N TYR A 163 -5.90 -11.37 -4.45
CA TYR A 163 -5.45 -12.55 -3.72
C TYR A 163 -6.35 -12.83 -2.52
N THR A 164 -6.29 -14.06 -2.04
CA THR A 164 -6.87 -14.45 -0.75
C THR A 164 -5.80 -14.58 0.32
N VAL A 165 -6.20 -14.40 1.56
CA VAL A 165 -5.38 -14.66 2.75
C VAL A 165 -6.20 -15.48 3.73
N THR A 166 -5.67 -16.65 4.11
CA THR A 166 -6.34 -17.59 5.02
C THR A 166 -5.54 -17.69 6.32
N ASP A 167 -6.20 -17.49 7.45
CA ASP A 167 -5.64 -17.70 8.78
C ASP A 167 -6.69 -18.29 9.72
N ALA A 168 -6.32 -19.31 10.50
CA ALA A 168 -7.18 -19.95 11.51
C ALA A 168 -8.60 -20.33 10.99
N GLY A 169 -8.73 -20.71 9.73
CA GLY A 169 -10.01 -21.10 9.12
C GLY A 169 -10.86 -19.94 8.62
N SER A 170 -10.42 -18.70 8.75
CA SER A 170 -11.04 -17.53 8.13
C SER A 170 -10.28 -17.11 6.88
N THR A 171 -10.99 -16.73 5.83
CA THR A 171 -10.39 -16.28 4.57
C THR A 171 -10.95 -14.92 4.17
N VAL A 172 -10.04 -14.02 3.82
CA VAL A 172 -10.39 -12.74 3.22
C VAL A 172 -9.83 -12.66 1.80
N ALA A 173 -10.51 -11.97 0.91
CA ALA A 173 -9.98 -11.60 -0.39
C ALA A 173 -9.71 -10.11 -0.43
N ILE A 174 -8.56 -9.75 -0.98
CA ILE A 174 -8.12 -8.38 -1.22
C ILE A 174 -8.13 -8.16 -2.73
N ILE A 175 -8.79 -7.10 -3.17
CA ILE A 175 -8.90 -6.76 -4.59
C ILE A 175 -8.56 -5.28 -4.72
N SER A 176 -7.51 -4.97 -5.49
CA SER A 176 -7.00 -3.61 -5.66
C SER A 176 -6.86 -3.26 -7.13
N ASN A 177 -7.36 -2.09 -7.52
CA ASN A 177 -7.16 -1.49 -8.84
C ASN A 177 -6.10 -0.40 -8.73
N VAL A 178 -4.95 -0.58 -9.38
CA VAL A 178 -3.88 0.43 -9.44
C VAL A 178 -3.90 1.29 -10.71
N SER A 179 -4.86 1.07 -11.61
CA SER A 179 -5.08 2.01 -12.72
C SER A 179 -5.36 3.41 -12.17
N GLN A 180 -4.76 4.41 -12.79
CA GLN A 180 -5.00 5.82 -12.45
C GLN A 180 -6.12 6.44 -13.30
N LYS A 181 -6.75 5.65 -14.19
CA LYS A 181 -7.70 6.16 -15.18
C LYS A 181 -8.96 5.31 -15.30
N ASP A 182 -8.82 3.98 -15.18
CA ASP A 182 -9.86 3.05 -15.56
C ASP A 182 -10.60 2.52 -14.34
N THR A 183 -11.91 2.55 -14.39
CA THR A 183 -12.78 1.78 -13.50
C THR A 183 -12.79 0.34 -13.99
N LEU A 184 -12.50 -0.62 -13.13
CA LEU A 184 -12.44 -2.03 -13.46
C LEU A 184 -13.46 -2.82 -12.63
N THR A 185 -14.02 -3.86 -13.24
CA THR A 185 -14.94 -4.77 -12.57
C THR A 185 -14.30 -6.15 -12.46
N VAL A 186 -14.37 -6.75 -11.27
CA VAL A 186 -13.85 -8.09 -11.00
C VAL A 186 -14.99 -8.95 -10.49
N SER A 187 -15.27 -10.04 -11.19
CA SER A 187 -16.24 -11.07 -10.78
C SER A 187 -15.54 -12.42 -10.76
N LEU A 188 -15.41 -13.01 -9.59
CA LEU A 188 -14.78 -14.32 -9.39
C LEU A 188 -15.73 -15.22 -8.62
N ASP A 189 -15.78 -16.51 -8.96
CA ASP A 189 -16.65 -17.46 -8.28
C ASP A 189 -16.37 -17.53 -6.77
N VAL A 190 -15.13 -17.37 -6.36
CA VAL A 190 -14.71 -17.34 -4.95
C VAL A 190 -15.32 -16.18 -4.15
N LEU A 191 -15.77 -15.13 -4.82
CA LEU A 191 -16.39 -13.96 -4.18
C LEU A 191 -17.91 -14.11 -3.97
N ARG A 192 -18.53 -15.20 -4.45
CA ARG A 192 -19.96 -15.42 -4.27
C ARG A 192 -20.29 -15.64 -2.79
N GLY A 193 -21.24 -14.90 -2.28
CA GLY A 193 -21.62 -14.94 -0.88
C GLY A 193 -20.63 -14.26 0.08
N ALA A 194 -19.59 -13.61 -0.43
CA ALA A 194 -18.64 -12.85 0.39
C ALA A 194 -19.28 -11.60 0.99
N GLU A 195 -18.79 -11.20 2.15
CA GLU A 195 -19.19 -10.00 2.88
C GLU A 195 -18.13 -8.90 2.70
N LEU A 196 -18.56 -7.68 2.34
CA LEU A 196 -17.67 -6.53 2.29
C LEU A 196 -17.28 -6.10 3.73
N LEU A 197 -15.97 -6.18 4.06
CA LEU A 197 -15.45 -5.65 5.31
C LEU A 197 -15.20 -4.14 5.20
N GLY A 198 -14.69 -3.69 4.07
CA GLY A 198 -14.45 -2.26 3.81
C GLY A 198 -13.77 -2.03 2.47
N GLY A 199 -13.76 -0.76 2.05
CA GLY A 199 -13.13 -0.34 0.81
C GLY A 199 -12.57 1.07 0.89
N ILE A 200 -11.74 1.40 -0.10
CA ILE A 200 -11.11 2.71 -0.28
C ILE A 200 -11.22 3.14 -1.75
N GLY A 201 -11.19 4.45 -2.00
CA GLY A 201 -11.23 5.00 -3.36
C GLY A 201 -12.57 4.81 -4.07
N GLY A 202 -13.68 4.68 -3.33
CA GLY A 202 -15.02 4.50 -3.89
C GLY A 202 -15.30 3.07 -4.38
N ALA A 203 -14.51 2.09 -3.94
CA ALA A 203 -14.75 0.68 -4.26
C ALA A 203 -16.12 0.22 -3.73
N ALA A 204 -16.89 -0.50 -4.56
CA ALA A 204 -18.21 -1.03 -4.23
C ALA A 204 -18.29 -2.52 -4.52
N PHE A 205 -19.00 -3.26 -3.68
CA PHE A 205 -19.17 -4.71 -3.79
C PHE A 205 -20.64 -5.09 -3.69
N ALA A 206 -21.10 -5.87 -4.66
CA ALA A 206 -22.44 -6.44 -4.67
C ALA A 206 -22.46 -7.76 -5.44
N ASP A 207 -23.21 -8.73 -4.95
CA ASP A 207 -23.49 -10.01 -5.63
C ASP A 207 -22.23 -10.73 -6.16
N GLY A 208 -21.14 -10.73 -5.38
CA GLY A 208 -19.87 -11.36 -5.77
C GLY A 208 -19.08 -10.57 -6.80
N THR A 209 -19.45 -9.32 -7.05
CA THR A 209 -18.81 -8.44 -8.04
C THR A 209 -18.23 -7.22 -7.36
N ALA A 210 -16.94 -6.96 -7.59
CA ALA A 210 -16.23 -5.78 -7.16
C ALA A 210 -16.21 -4.73 -8.28
N ASN A 211 -16.69 -3.52 -8.03
CA ASN A 211 -16.54 -2.36 -8.90
C ASN A 211 -15.46 -1.45 -8.30
N LEU A 212 -14.40 -1.24 -9.05
CA LEU A 212 -13.16 -0.62 -8.58
C LEU A 212 -12.82 0.61 -9.42
N PRO A 213 -13.19 1.82 -8.97
CA PRO A 213 -12.68 3.05 -9.58
C PRO A 213 -11.15 3.13 -9.61
N PRO A 214 -10.54 4.09 -10.32
CA PRO A 214 -9.10 4.31 -10.30
C PRO A 214 -8.55 4.42 -8.88
N LEU A 215 -7.40 3.78 -8.61
CA LEU A 215 -6.74 3.80 -7.30
C LEU A 215 -7.71 3.40 -6.16
N SER A 216 -8.35 2.28 -6.29
CA SER A 216 -9.30 1.79 -5.28
C SER A 216 -8.99 0.36 -4.86
N GLY A 217 -9.54 -0.04 -3.74
CA GLY A 217 -9.39 -1.42 -3.26
C GLY A 217 -10.40 -1.75 -2.18
N MET A 218 -10.52 -3.04 -1.91
CA MET A 218 -11.43 -3.54 -0.88
C MET A 218 -10.92 -4.82 -0.24
N ILE A 219 -11.49 -5.12 0.90
CA ILE A 219 -11.37 -6.40 1.59
C ILE A 219 -12.76 -6.98 1.74
N VAL A 220 -12.93 -8.22 1.32
CA VAL A 220 -14.16 -8.99 1.52
C VAL A 220 -13.84 -10.28 2.28
N ARG A 221 -14.75 -10.70 3.17
CA ARG A 221 -14.65 -12.00 3.86
C ARG A 221 -15.39 -13.05 3.04
N LEU A 222 -14.72 -14.17 2.80
CA LEU A 222 -15.32 -15.30 2.10
C LEU A 222 -16.22 -16.12 3.06
N PRO A 223 -17.23 -16.82 2.54
CA PRO A 223 -18.14 -17.63 3.35
C PRO A 223 -17.46 -18.81 4.03
#